data_43b072516a2bbb5077947cb98d01038a
#
_entry.id   43b072516a2bbb5077947cb98d01038a
#
_cell.length_a   1.000
_cell.length_b   1.000
_cell.length_c   1.000
_cell.angle_alpha   90.00
_cell.angle_beta   90.00
_cell.angle_gamma   90.00
#
_symmetry.space_group_name_H-M   'P 1'
#
loop_
_entity.id
_entity.type
_entity.pdbx_description
1 polymer ?
#
loop_
_entity_poly.entity_id
_entity_poly.type
_entity_poly.pdbx_seq_one_letter_code
_entity_poly.pdbx_strand_id
1 'polypeptide(L)'
;MSSDTTRATDPTDSAAFWENHYAGVDPRWGTRPNAVLAEVVTALAPEPGSGGGGRALDLGCGHGGDALWLASLGWDVTAVDVSATALERVASGADAAGMTDRVHPIRHDLARSFPDGTFELVTASYFHTPVEIPREQVLRRAAEAVAPGGLLVLVEHASLAPWSWRDGHEDVTFPGPGDVLASLRLGDGDGWLTERCHAPERTATGPGGETATVTDNVIAVRRGRQD
;
A
#
# COMPACT_ATOMS: atom_id res chain seq x y z
N MET A 1 -14.56 16.84 42.09
CA MET A 1 -13.37 16.02 41.81
C MET A 1 -13.68 15.15 40.61
N SER A 2 -13.43 15.69 39.43
CA SER A 2 -13.62 14.95 38.17
C SER A 2 -12.29 14.31 37.84
N SER A 3 -12.22 12.99 37.88
CA SER A 3 -11.09 12.22 37.42
C SER A 3 -11.18 12.14 35.89
N ASP A 4 -10.39 13.01 35.26
CA ASP A 4 -10.08 12.92 33.83
C ASP A 4 -9.18 11.70 33.64
N THR A 5 -9.83 10.57 33.28
CA THR A 5 -9.12 9.34 32.95
C THR A 5 -8.68 9.48 31.49
N THR A 6 -7.53 10.11 31.27
CA THR A 6 -6.81 10.01 30.00
C THR A 6 -6.57 8.52 29.73
N ARG A 7 -7.39 7.94 28.88
CA ARG A 7 -7.26 6.56 28.40
C ARG A 7 -5.95 6.49 27.64
N ALA A 8 -4.91 5.97 28.28
CA ALA A 8 -3.66 5.63 27.61
C ALA A 8 -4.05 4.71 26.43
N THR A 9 -3.75 5.13 25.22
CA THR A 9 -3.95 4.32 24.01
C THR A 9 -3.08 3.08 24.18
N ASP A 10 -3.71 1.91 24.11
CA ASP A 10 -3.01 0.63 24.11
C ASP A 10 -2.02 0.67 22.92
N PRO A 11 -0.70 0.50 23.13
CA PRO A 11 0.28 0.52 22.04
C PRO A 11 0.07 -0.59 21.00
N THR A 12 -0.88 -1.50 21.24
CA THR A 12 -1.30 -2.57 20.32
C THR A 12 -2.44 -2.16 19.38
N ASP A 13 -3.03 -0.98 19.51
CA ASP A 13 -4.14 -0.53 18.65
C ASP A 13 -3.59 0.16 17.39
N SER A 14 -3.47 -0.61 16.31
CA SER A 14 -3.03 -0.13 15.00
C SER A 14 -3.89 1.02 14.48
N ALA A 15 -5.21 0.97 14.70
CA ALA A 15 -6.12 2.02 14.24
C ALA A 15 -5.86 3.35 14.95
N ALA A 16 -5.68 3.33 16.28
CA ALA A 16 -5.38 4.52 17.05
C ALA A 16 -4.00 5.09 16.70
N PHE A 17 -3.01 4.22 16.47
CA PHE A 17 -1.67 4.65 16.06
C PHE A 17 -1.71 5.41 14.72
N TRP A 18 -2.30 4.82 13.68
CA TRP A 18 -2.33 5.42 12.36
C TRP A 18 -3.24 6.65 12.28
N GLU A 19 -4.35 6.67 13.04
CA GLU A 19 -5.18 7.85 13.14
C GLU A 19 -4.41 9.05 13.71
N ASN A 20 -3.67 8.85 14.80
CA ASN A 20 -2.82 9.88 15.40
C ASN A 20 -1.68 10.31 14.45
N HIS A 21 -1.07 9.35 13.75
CA HIS A 21 -0.02 9.63 12.76
C HIS A 21 -0.54 10.55 11.66
N TYR A 22 -1.64 10.18 10.99
CA TYR A 22 -2.21 10.99 9.91
C TYR A 22 -2.78 12.32 10.39
N ALA A 23 -3.30 12.42 11.60
CA ALA A 23 -3.72 13.70 12.17
C ALA A 23 -2.54 14.67 12.36
N GLY A 24 -1.34 14.17 12.64
CA GLY A 24 -0.12 14.97 12.88
C GLY A 24 0.73 15.27 11.65
N VAL A 25 0.57 14.51 10.55
CA VAL A 25 1.39 14.66 9.34
C VAL A 25 0.81 15.71 8.39
N ASP A 26 1.70 16.51 7.76
CA ASP A 26 1.32 17.47 6.73
C ASP A 26 0.54 16.76 5.60
N PRO A 27 -0.71 17.18 5.30
CA PRO A 27 -1.54 16.54 4.28
C PRO A 27 -0.97 16.60 2.87
N ARG A 28 0.06 17.42 2.62
CA ARG A 28 0.75 17.46 1.32
C ARG A 28 1.71 16.29 1.10
N TRP A 29 2.06 15.55 2.16
CA TRP A 29 2.88 14.35 2.07
C TRP A 29 2.07 13.19 1.50
N GLY A 30 2.72 12.37 0.65
CA GLY A 30 2.09 11.17 0.09
C GLY A 30 0.96 11.44 -0.92
N THR A 31 0.86 12.65 -1.45
CA THR A 31 -0.12 13.01 -2.49
C THR A 31 0.36 12.70 -3.91
N ARG A 32 1.63 12.34 -4.07
CA ARG A 32 2.19 11.83 -5.33
C ARG A 32 2.32 10.33 -5.26
N PRO A 33 2.21 9.64 -6.41
CA PRO A 33 2.37 8.18 -6.43
C PRO A 33 3.80 7.80 -6.03
N ASN A 34 3.93 6.60 -5.48
CA ASN A 34 5.22 5.98 -5.30
C ASN A 34 5.86 5.76 -6.67
N ALA A 35 7.04 6.34 -6.89
CA ALA A 35 7.69 6.33 -8.20
C ALA A 35 8.03 4.90 -8.67
N VAL A 36 8.41 4.01 -7.73
CA VAL A 36 8.72 2.61 -8.03
C VAL A 36 7.45 1.85 -8.38
N LEU A 37 6.35 2.05 -7.62
CA LEU A 37 5.06 1.47 -7.97
C LEU A 37 4.60 1.93 -9.36
N ALA A 38 4.71 3.23 -9.62
CA ALA A 38 4.30 3.80 -10.91
C ALA A 38 5.07 3.18 -12.08
N GLU A 39 6.38 2.97 -11.94
CA GLU A 39 7.20 2.29 -12.95
C GLU A 39 6.71 0.85 -13.19
N VAL A 40 6.53 0.06 -12.11
CA VAL A 40 6.13 -1.34 -12.21
C VAL A 40 4.73 -1.49 -12.80
N VAL A 41 3.78 -0.69 -12.34
CA VAL A 41 2.40 -0.71 -12.84
C VAL A 41 2.35 -0.30 -14.31
N THR A 42 3.07 0.75 -14.71
CA THR A 42 3.12 1.19 -16.12
C THR A 42 3.70 0.10 -17.03
N ALA A 43 4.69 -0.67 -16.53
CA ALA A 43 5.34 -1.71 -17.32
C ALA A 43 4.56 -3.04 -17.39
N LEU A 44 3.83 -3.38 -16.32
CA LEU A 44 3.32 -4.74 -16.11
C LEU A 44 1.80 -4.85 -15.93
N ALA A 45 1.12 -3.80 -15.45
CA ALA A 45 -0.31 -3.90 -15.18
C ALA A 45 -1.10 -4.12 -16.49
N PRO A 46 -2.20 -4.87 -16.44
CA PRO A 46 -3.11 -4.95 -17.58
C PRO A 46 -3.71 -3.57 -17.86
N GLU A 47 -4.09 -3.33 -19.11
CA GLU A 47 -4.78 -2.08 -19.45
C GLU A 47 -6.13 -2.00 -18.71
N PRO A 48 -6.44 -0.84 -18.06
CA PRO A 48 -7.73 -0.65 -17.43
C PRO A 48 -8.86 -0.82 -18.44
N GLY A 49 -9.82 -1.67 -18.14
CA GLY A 49 -10.98 -1.89 -19.03
C GLY A 49 -10.81 -2.94 -20.11
N SER A 50 -9.65 -3.59 -20.27
CA SER A 50 -9.48 -4.69 -21.24
C SER A 50 -10.30 -5.95 -20.94
N GLY A 51 -11.06 -5.97 -19.85
CA GLY A 51 -11.91 -7.10 -19.43
C GLY A 51 -13.23 -6.72 -18.73
N GLY A 52 -13.66 -5.43 -18.78
CA GLY A 52 -14.94 -5.02 -18.17
C GLY A 52 -14.84 -3.99 -17.04
N GLY A 53 -13.82 -3.14 -17.04
CA GLY A 53 -13.58 -2.10 -16.04
C GLY A 53 -12.51 -2.56 -15.05
N GLY A 54 -11.26 -2.13 -15.26
CA GLY A 54 -10.13 -2.52 -14.42
C GLY A 54 -10.29 -2.09 -12.98
N ARG A 55 -10.52 -3.02 -12.06
CA ARG A 55 -10.63 -2.78 -10.63
C ARG A 55 -9.26 -2.88 -9.99
N ALA A 56 -8.88 -1.87 -9.24
CA ALA A 56 -7.66 -1.86 -8.46
C ALA A 56 -7.98 -1.81 -6.96
N LEU A 57 -7.15 -2.47 -6.17
CA LEU A 57 -7.17 -2.42 -4.71
C LEU A 57 -5.85 -1.84 -4.22
N ASP A 58 -5.91 -0.72 -3.50
CA ASP A 58 -4.73 -0.09 -2.89
C ASP A 58 -4.79 -0.25 -1.37
N LEU A 59 -3.88 -1.06 -0.82
CA LEU A 59 -3.85 -1.44 0.59
C LEU A 59 -2.94 -0.53 1.40
N GLY A 60 -3.49 0.10 2.44
CA GLY A 60 -2.78 1.11 3.23
C GLY A 60 -2.56 2.37 2.40
N CYS A 61 -3.61 2.86 1.77
CA CYS A 61 -3.54 3.93 0.77
C CYS A 61 -3.05 5.29 1.31
N GLY A 62 -3.01 5.48 2.62
CA GLY A 62 -2.54 6.70 3.26
C GLY A 62 -3.25 7.94 2.70
N HIS A 63 -2.48 8.92 2.22
CA HIS A 63 -3.03 10.15 1.63
C HIS A 63 -3.53 9.99 0.19
N GLY A 64 -3.49 8.79 -0.37
CA GLY A 64 -4.09 8.46 -1.65
C GLY A 64 -3.24 8.77 -2.89
N GLY A 65 -1.95 9.00 -2.74
CA GLY A 65 -1.09 9.29 -3.89
C GLY A 65 -1.14 8.22 -4.97
N ASP A 66 -1.03 6.94 -4.58
CA ASP A 66 -1.12 5.81 -5.49
C ASP A 66 -2.54 5.63 -6.02
N ALA A 67 -3.56 5.68 -5.15
CA ALA A 67 -4.97 5.51 -5.52
C ALA A 67 -5.44 6.56 -6.54
N LEU A 68 -5.14 7.84 -6.32
CA LEU A 68 -5.51 8.93 -7.22
C LEU A 68 -4.78 8.83 -8.57
N TRP A 69 -3.51 8.43 -8.55
CA TRP A 69 -2.75 8.21 -9.75
C TRP A 69 -3.31 7.03 -10.57
N LEU A 70 -3.62 5.90 -9.94
CA LEU A 70 -4.27 4.75 -10.60
C LEU A 70 -5.61 5.15 -11.23
N ALA A 71 -6.44 5.92 -10.50
CA ALA A 71 -7.70 6.42 -11.04
C ALA A 71 -7.50 7.33 -12.26
N SER A 72 -6.43 8.15 -12.29
CA SER A 72 -6.08 8.98 -13.44
C SER A 72 -5.70 8.17 -14.70
N LEU A 73 -5.24 6.93 -14.52
CA LEU A 73 -4.98 5.97 -15.58
C LEU A 73 -6.24 5.21 -16.05
N GLY A 74 -7.37 5.42 -15.37
CA GLY A 74 -8.65 4.80 -15.73
C GLY A 74 -9.07 3.61 -14.86
N TRP A 75 -8.34 3.30 -13.79
CA TRP A 75 -8.72 2.27 -12.83
C TRP A 75 -9.92 2.69 -11.98
N ASP A 76 -10.77 1.72 -11.62
CA ASP A 76 -11.77 1.82 -10.58
C ASP A 76 -11.13 1.35 -9.26
N VAL A 77 -10.80 2.30 -8.37
CA VAL A 77 -9.86 2.05 -7.27
C VAL A 77 -10.61 1.95 -5.94
N THR A 78 -10.52 0.82 -5.29
CA THR A 78 -10.84 0.66 -3.86
C THR A 78 -9.59 1.02 -3.04
N ALA A 79 -9.63 2.16 -2.35
CA ALA A 79 -8.54 2.66 -1.52
C ALA A 79 -8.81 2.35 -0.06
N VAL A 80 -7.94 1.55 0.56
CA VAL A 80 -8.17 1.02 1.91
C VAL A 80 -7.15 1.52 2.91
N ASP A 81 -7.64 2.05 4.02
CA ASP A 81 -6.82 2.39 5.18
C ASP A 81 -7.60 2.16 6.49
N VAL A 82 -6.88 2.08 7.60
CA VAL A 82 -7.48 1.98 8.94
C VAL A 82 -7.83 3.36 9.51
N SER A 83 -7.14 4.41 9.04
CA SER A 83 -7.32 5.80 9.48
C SER A 83 -8.46 6.49 8.75
N ALA A 84 -9.41 7.04 9.50
CA ALA A 84 -10.47 7.88 8.93
C ALA A 84 -9.90 9.17 8.33
N THR A 85 -8.94 9.80 9.01
CA THR A 85 -8.26 11.01 8.53
C THR A 85 -7.56 10.79 7.18
N ALA A 86 -6.89 9.64 6.98
CA ALA A 86 -6.29 9.29 5.69
C ALA A 86 -7.36 9.20 4.60
N LEU A 87 -8.44 8.48 4.84
CA LEU A 87 -9.53 8.28 3.87
C LEU A 87 -10.28 9.57 3.53
N GLU A 88 -10.47 10.49 4.49
CA GLU A 88 -11.03 11.81 4.23
C GLU A 88 -10.16 12.63 3.26
N ARG A 89 -8.83 12.49 3.36
CA ARG A 89 -7.88 13.13 2.43
C ARG A 89 -7.95 12.52 1.04
N VAL A 90 -8.07 11.19 0.94
CA VAL A 90 -8.30 10.50 -0.34
C VAL A 90 -9.59 10.98 -0.98
N ALA A 91 -10.70 11.03 -0.23
CA ALA A 91 -11.99 11.52 -0.73
C ALA A 91 -11.91 12.98 -1.22
N SER A 92 -11.26 13.84 -0.44
CA SER A 92 -11.06 15.25 -0.81
C SER A 92 -10.17 15.41 -2.05
N GLY A 93 -9.14 14.59 -2.18
CA GLY A 93 -8.27 14.56 -3.36
C GLY A 93 -9.02 14.08 -4.61
N ALA A 94 -9.87 13.05 -4.47
CA ALA A 94 -10.70 12.54 -5.54
C ALA A 94 -11.73 13.58 -6.01
N ASP A 95 -12.37 14.29 -5.08
CA ASP A 95 -13.31 15.38 -5.40
C ASP A 95 -12.59 16.51 -6.15
N ALA A 96 -11.48 16.99 -5.63
CA ALA A 96 -10.69 18.05 -6.25
C ALA A 96 -10.20 17.69 -7.67
N ALA A 97 -9.97 16.41 -7.94
CA ALA A 97 -9.54 15.88 -9.24
C ALA A 97 -10.71 15.46 -10.16
N GLY A 98 -11.97 15.54 -9.69
CA GLY A 98 -13.15 15.10 -10.44
C GLY A 98 -13.19 13.57 -10.66
N MET A 99 -12.68 12.78 -9.69
CA MET A 99 -12.54 11.32 -9.78
C MET A 99 -13.38 10.57 -8.74
N THR A 100 -14.40 11.20 -8.15
CA THR A 100 -15.23 10.59 -7.10
C THR A 100 -15.94 9.31 -7.55
N ASP A 101 -16.22 9.19 -8.85
CA ASP A 101 -16.85 7.99 -9.43
C ASP A 101 -15.85 6.81 -9.63
N ARG A 102 -14.55 7.06 -9.42
CA ARG A 102 -13.47 6.09 -9.65
C ARG A 102 -12.66 5.75 -8.43
N VAL A 103 -12.74 6.53 -7.37
CA VAL A 103 -11.98 6.32 -6.13
C VAL A 103 -12.93 6.09 -4.99
N HIS A 104 -12.86 4.90 -4.41
CA HIS A 104 -13.74 4.43 -3.34
C HIS A 104 -12.93 4.24 -2.05
N PRO A 105 -12.79 5.27 -1.20
CA PRO A 105 -12.10 5.12 0.07
C PRO A 105 -12.97 4.31 1.04
N ILE A 106 -12.42 3.20 1.54
CA ILE A 106 -13.13 2.27 2.44
C ILE A 106 -12.27 1.99 3.67
N ARG A 107 -12.86 2.11 4.86
CA ARG A 107 -12.15 1.85 6.11
C ARG A 107 -12.13 0.36 6.42
N HIS A 108 -10.90 -0.20 6.52
CA HIS A 108 -10.66 -1.54 7.02
C HIS A 108 -9.48 -1.57 8.00
N ASP A 109 -9.65 -2.23 9.11
CA ASP A 109 -8.54 -2.78 9.86
C ASP A 109 -8.15 -4.12 9.21
N LEU A 110 -7.12 -4.09 8.35
CA LEU A 110 -6.71 -5.25 7.57
C LEU A 110 -6.24 -6.44 8.43
N ALA A 111 -5.92 -6.20 9.70
CA ALA A 111 -5.67 -7.28 10.66
C ALA A 111 -6.93 -8.07 11.02
N ARG A 112 -8.13 -7.50 10.82
CA ARG A 112 -9.42 -8.07 11.25
C ARG A 112 -10.38 -8.31 10.08
N SER A 113 -10.35 -7.44 9.06
CA SER A 113 -11.25 -7.49 7.92
C SER A 113 -10.49 -7.21 6.63
N PHE A 114 -11.10 -7.52 5.49
CA PHE A 114 -10.51 -7.29 4.17
C PHE A 114 -11.66 -6.99 3.20
N PRO A 115 -11.46 -6.11 2.20
CA PRO A 115 -12.49 -5.83 1.21
C PRO A 115 -12.86 -7.08 0.41
N ASP A 116 -14.14 -7.20 0.07
CA ASP A 116 -14.66 -8.30 -0.72
C ASP A 116 -14.38 -8.10 -2.21
N GLY A 117 -14.30 -9.20 -2.93
CA GLY A 117 -14.18 -9.23 -4.39
C GLY A 117 -12.77 -9.56 -4.89
N THR A 118 -12.60 -9.45 -6.21
CA THR A 118 -11.35 -9.69 -6.91
C THR A 118 -10.99 -8.47 -7.75
N PHE A 119 -9.67 -8.27 -7.96
CA PHE A 119 -9.13 -7.08 -8.58
C PHE A 119 -8.07 -7.47 -9.61
N GLU A 120 -8.05 -6.78 -10.74
CA GLU A 120 -7.06 -7.00 -11.79
C GLU A 120 -5.69 -6.43 -11.38
N LEU A 121 -5.69 -5.47 -10.43
CA LEU A 121 -4.48 -4.92 -9.84
C LEU A 121 -4.64 -4.81 -8.31
N VAL A 122 -3.71 -5.37 -7.56
CA VAL A 122 -3.63 -5.17 -6.10
C VAL A 122 -2.27 -4.55 -5.79
N THR A 123 -2.28 -3.44 -5.04
CA THR A 123 -1.06 -2.70 -4.68
C THR A 123 -0.92 -2.54 -3.17
N ALA A 124 0.31 -2.55 -2.69
CA ALA A 124 0.65 -2.12 -1.35
C ALA A 124 2.01 -1.44 -1.36
N SER A 125 2.04 -0.13 -1.10
CA SER A 125 3.27 0.66 -1.01
C SER A 125 3.59 0.96 0.44
N TYR A 126 4.79 0.53 0.89
CA TYR A 126 5.29 0.76 2.25
C TYR A 126 4.32 0.33 3.35
N PHE A 127 3.62 -0.79 3.13
CA PHE A 127 2.70 -1.37 4.09
C PHE A 127 3.45 -1.97 5.29
N HIS A 128 4.10 -1.08 6.04
CA HIS A 128 4.83 -1.37 7.28
C HIS A 128 4.19 -0.62 8.44
N THR A 129 4.16 -1.24 9.60
CA THR A 129 3.63 -0.64 10.82
C THR A 129 4.54 -0.94 12.00
N PRO A 130 4.74 0.01 12.92
CA PRO A 130 5.44 -0.26 14.18
C PRO A 130 4.56 -1.01 15.18
N VAL A 131 3.26 -1.10 14.92
CA VAL A 131 2.31 -1.88 15.70
C VAL A 131 2.23 -3.28 15.12
N GLU A 132 2.30 -4.29 15.97
CA GLU A 132 2.24 -5.68 15.54
C GLU A 132 0.87 -6.01 14.91
N ILE A 133 0.90 -6.44 13.65
CA ILE A 133 -0.27 -6.94 12.91
C ILE A 133 0.13 -8.24 12.19
N PRO A 134 -0.82 -9.11 11.84
CA PRO A 134 -0.56 -10.32 11.08
C PRO A 134 -0.26 -10.01 9.59
N ARG A 135 0.79 -9.19 9.35
CA ARG A 135 1.12 -8.61 8.04
C ARG A 135 1.20 -9.65 6.93
N GLU A 136 1.86 -10.80 7.17
CA GLU A 136 1.93 -11.86 6.17
C GLU A 136 0.56 -12.43 5.79
N GLN A 137 -0.37 -12.52 6.76
CA GLN A 137 -1.74 -12.96 6.47
C GLN A 137 -2.47 -11.92 5.61
N VAL A 138 -2.26 -10.63 5.89
CA VAL A 138 -2.83 -9.55 5.07
C VAL A 138 -2.32 -9.65 3.64
N LEU A 139 -1.01 -9.83 3.44
CA LEU A 139 -0.42 -9.94 2.10
C LEU A 139 -0.86 -11.22 1.36
N ARG A 140 -1.09 -12.33 2.08
CA ARG A 140 -1.70 -13.53 1.48
C ARG A 140 -3.13 -13.28 1.01
N ARG A 141 -3.94 -12.59 1.81
CA ARG A 141 -5.29 -12.16 1.38
C ARG A 141 -5.25 -11.21 0.20
N ALA A 142 -4.23 -10.34 0.14
CA ALA A 142 -3.98 -9.49 -1.02
C ALA A 142 -3.75 -10.33 -2.30
N ALA A 143 -2.93 -11.38 -2.21
CA ALA A 143 -2.71 -12.30 -3.31
C ALA A 143 -4.00 -13.06 -3.71
N GLU A 144 -4.77 -13.55 -2.73
CA GLU A 144 -6.06 -14.23 -2.97
C GLU A 144 -7.08 -13.33 -3.68
N ALA A 145 -7.03 -12.01 -3.41
CA ALA A 145 -7.90 -11.02 -4.03
C ALA A 145 -7.52 -10.66 -5.48
N VAL A 146 -6.37 -11.12 -5.98
CA VAL A 146 -5.97 -10.90 -7.37
C VAL A 146 -6.84 -11.75 -8.30
N ALA A 147 -7.47 -11.15 -9.30
CA ALA A 147 -8.24 -11.84 -10.32
C ALA A 147 -7.33 -12.72 -11.21
N PRO A 148 -7.86 -13.79 -11.87
CA PRO A 148 -7.10 -14.52 -12.88
C PRO A 148 -6.55 -13.60 -13.97
N GLY A 149 -5.24 -13.66 -14.23
CA GLY A 149 -4.52 -12.76 -15.14
C GLY A 149 -4.13 -11.42 -14.52
N GLY A 150 -4.59 -11.13 -13.29
CA GLY A 150 -4.27 -9.91 -12.55
C GLY A 150 -2.86 -9.89 -11.96
N LEU A 151 -2.50 -8.76 -11.38
CA LEU A 151 -1.17 -8.46 -10.87
C LEU A 151 -1.23 -8.01 -9.41
N LEU A 152 -0.37 -8.57 -8.56
CA LEU A 152 -0.04 -8.04 -7.24
C LEU A 152 1.29 -7.31 -7.32
N VAL A 153 1.35 -6.07 -6.80
CA VAL A 153 2.58 -5.28 -6.71
C VAL A 153 2.80 -4.85 -5.26
N LEU A 154 3.92 -5.25 -4.69
CA LEU A 154 4.37 -4.83 -3.37
C LEU A 154 5.64 -3.99 -3.53
N VAL A 155 5.64 -2.79 -2.99
CA VAL A 155 6.83 -1.93 -2.85
C VAL A 155 7.07 -1.69 -1.37
N GLU A 156 8.24 -2.09 -0.87
CA GLU A 156 8.53 -2.07 0.54
C GLU A 156 9.89 -1.45 0.83
N HIS A 157 10.08 -0.94 2.04
CA HIS A 157 11.39 -0.52 2.47
C HIS A 157 12.34 -1.72 2.58
N ALA A 158 13.53 -1.62 1.97
CA ALA A 158 14.69 -2.44 2.26
C ALA A 158 15.77 -1.64 3.03
N SER A 159 15.68 -0.30 2.97
CA SER A 159 16.44 0.62 3.81
C SER A 159 15.59 1.84 4.19
N LEU A 160 16.02 2.58 5.22
CA LEU A 160 15.38 3.83 5.62
C LEU A 160 16.21 5.03 5.18
N ALA A 161 15.54 6.10 4.76
CA ALA A 161 16.20 7.38 4.54
C ALA A 161 16.59 8.03 5.87
N PRO A 162 17.66 8.85 5.93
CA PRO A 162 18.11 9.49 7.18
C PRO A 162 17.06 10.39 7.86
N TRP A 163 16.07 10.86 7.11
CA TRP A 163 14.95 11.68 7.58
C TRP A 163 13.67 10.89 7.88
N SER A 164 13.74 9.57 7.88
CA SER A 164 12.59 8.75 8.21
C SER A 164 12.12 9.03 9.65
N TRP A 165 10.80 9.03 9.85
CA TRP A 165 10.15 9.38 11.11
C TRP A 165 10.42 8.42 12.28
N ARG A 166 11.08 7.28 12.04
CA ARG A 166 11.45 6.32 13.08
C ARG A 166 12.73 6.78 13.79
N ASP A 167 12.62 7.17 15.03
CA ASP A 167 13.78 7.35 15.91
C ASP A 167 14.44 5.98 16.17
N GLY A 168 15.78 5.93 16.14
CA GLY A 168 16.52 4.69 16.43
C GLY A 168 16.67 3.72 15.25
N HIS A 169 16.96 4.22 14.07
CA HIS A 169 17.03 3.46 12.79
C HIS A 169 18.11 2.37 12.73
N GLU A 170 19.05 2.34 13.64
CA GLU A 170 20.30 1.57 13.53
C GLU A 170 20.08 0.05 13.56
N ASP A 171 18.91 -0.42 14.07
CA ASP A 171 18.62 -1.83 14.25
C ASP A 171 17.39 -2.34 13.45
N VAL A 172 16.85 -1.55 12.51
CA VAL A 172 15.70 -2.00 11.71
C VAL A 172 16.17 -2.86 10.55
N THR A 173 15.89 -4.15 10.62
CA THR A 173 16.13 -5.09 9.52
C THR A 173 14.83 -5.36 8.78
N PHE A 174 14.84 -5.16 7.47
CA PHE A 174 13.73 -5.53 6.60
C PHE A 174 13.97 -6.90 5.99
N PRO A 175 12.92 -7.76 5.83
CA PRO A 175 13.06 -8.98 5.06
C PRO A 175 13.46 -8.67 3.62
N GLY A 176 14.22 -9.53 2.98
CA GLY A 176 14.55 -9.40 1.57
C GLY A 176 13.35 -9.67 0.66
N PRO A 177 13.41 -9.26 -0.63
CA PRO A 177 12.28 -9.45 -1.54
C PRO A 177 11.93 -10.93 -1.75
N GLY A 178 12.91 -11.83 -1.71
CA GLY A 178 12.70 -13.27 -1.76
C GLY A 178 11.96 -13.82 -0.55
N ASP A 179 12.23 -13.31 0.66
CA ASP A 179 11.56 -13.72 1.90
C ASP A 179 10.10 -13.25 1.88
N VAL A 180 9.86 -12.01 1.42
CA VAL A 180 8.50 -11.48 1.25
C VAL A 180 7.73 -12.32 0.24
N LEU A 181 8.30 -12.61 -0.92
CA LEU A 181 7.69 -13.47 -1.93
C LEU A 181 7.35 -14.87 -1.36
N ALA A 182 8.27 -15.50 -0.65
CA ALA A 182 8.04 -16.80 -0.02
C ALA A 182 6.91 -16.75 1.03
N SER A 183 6.78 -15.63 1.77
CA SER A 183 5.75 -15.45 2.79
C SER A 183 4.33 -15.39 2.21
N LEU A 184 4.17 -15.05 0.94
CA LEU A 184 2.88 -15.04 0.24
C LEU A 184 2.28 -16.43 0.11
N ARG A 185 3.11 -17.50 0.13
CA ARG A 185 2.68 -18.91 0.00
C ARG A 185 1.78 -19.11 -1.22
N LEU A 186 2.19 -18.54 -2.35
CA LEU A 186 1.47 -18.69 -3.61
C LEU A 186 1.42 -20.18 -3.98
N GLY A 187 0.20 -20.72 -4.11
CA GLY A 187 0.01 -22.14 -4.42
C GLY A 187 0.43 -22.48 -5.84
N ASP A 188 0.94 -23.70 -6.04
CA ASP A 188 1.36 -24.19 -7.36
C ASP A 188 0.18 -24.32 -8.36
N GLY A 189 -1.07 -24.39 -7.85
CA GLY A 189 -2.28 -24.62 -8.66
C GLY A 189 -2.78 -23.42 -9.45
N ASP A 190 -2.44 -22.20 -9.04
CA ASP A 190 -2.94 -20.96 -9.67
C ASP A 190 -2.00 -20.41 -10.75
N GLY A 191 -0.90 -21.10 -11.05
CA GLY A 191 0.03 -20.71 -12.11
C GLY A 191 0.66 -19.34 -11.93
N TRP A 192 1.04 -18.98 -10.71
CA TRP A 192 1.66 -17.68 -10.43
C TRP A 192 2.99 -17.51 -11.18
N LEU A 193 3.15 -16.34 -11.81
CA LEU A 193 4.39 -15.92 -12.46
C LEU A 193 5.02 -14.77 -11.69
N THR A 194 6.27 -14.93 -11.28
CA THR A 194 7.05 -13.83 -10.70
C THR A 194 7.60 -12.94 -11.81
N GLU A 195 7.04 -11.73 -11.92
CA GLU A 195 7.44 -10.72 -12.91
C GLU A 195 8.63 -9.89 -12.40
N ARG A 196 8.63 -9.56 -11.08
CA ARG A 196 9.71 -8.85 -10.39
C ARG A 196 9.92 -9.42 -9.00
N CYS A 197 11.17 -9.55 -8.59
CA CYS A 197 11.59 -9.88 -7.22
C CYS A 197 13.03 -9.40 -7.05
N HIS A 198 13.21 -8.11 -6.70
CA HIS A 198 14.51 -7.48 -6.58
C HIS A 198 14.48 -6.29 -5.63
N ALA A 199 15.64 -5.75 -5.28
CA ALA A 199 15.78 -4.61 -4.39
C ALA A 199 16.62 -3.50 -5.05
N PRO A 200 16.04 -2.64 -5.91
CA PRO A 200 16.74 -1.57 -6.57
C PRO A 200 17.07 -0.42 -5.62
N GLU A 201 18.21 0.20 -5.84
CA GLU A 201 18.55 1.48 -5.24
C GLU A 201 17.91 2.63 -6.01
N ARG A 202 17.51 3.67 -5.29
CA ARG A 202 17.08 4.93 -5.87
C ARG A 202 17.51 6.13 -5.03
N THR A 203 17.54 7.30 -5.64
CA THR A 203 17.68 8.55 -4.91
C THR A 203 16.33 8.97 -4.34
N ALA A 204 16.26 9.15 -3.03
CA ALA A 204 15.12 9.75 -2.34
C ALA A 204 15.44 11.22 -2.00
N THR A 205 14.41 12.06 -2.01
CA THR A 205 14.51 13.48 -1.61
C THR A 205 13.69 13.69 -0.33
N GLY A 206 14.32 14.25 0.67
CA GLY A 206 13.71 14.56 1.95
C GLY A 206 12.95 15.88 1.97
N PRO A 207 12.30 16.18 3.10
CA PRO A 207 11.45 17.36 3.26
C PRO A 207 12.19 18.69 3.10
N GLY A 208 13.47 18.74 3.43
CA GLY A 208 14.33 19.91 3.27
C GLY A 208 15.04 20.00 1.93
N GLY A 209 14.78 19.05 1.00
CA GLY A 209 15.44 18.96 -0.31
C GLY A 209 16.77 18.17 -0.26
N GLU A 210 17.15 17.63 0.89
CA GLU A 210 18.27 16.71 1.03
C GLU A 210 18.03 15.41 0.28
N THR A 211 19.09 14.76 -0.19
CA THR A 211 18.99 13.51 -0.94
C THR A 211 19.79 12.40 -0.27
N ALA A 212 19.29 11.16 -0.37
CA ALA A 212 20.00 9.96 0.04
C ALA A 212 19.67 8.80 -0.90
N THR A 213 20.59 7.85 -1.01
CA THR A 213 20.33 6.57 -1.65
C THR A 213 19.56 5.68 -0.68
N VAL A 214 18.43 5.16 -1.12
CA VAL A 214 17.61 4.19 -0.40
C VAL A 214 17.36 2.97 -1.30
N THR A 215 17.06 1.85 -0.68
CA THR A 215 16.73 0.60 -1.36
C THR A 215 15.27 0.26 -1.05
N ASP A 216 14.52 -0.10 -2.08
CA ASP A 216 13.15 -0.61 -1.94
C ASP A 216 13.09 -2.07 -2.41
N ASN A 217 12.36 -2.92 -1.69
CA ASN A 217 11.98 -4.24 -2.20
C ASN A 217 10.82 -4.07 -3.19
N VAL A 218 10.95 -4.73 -4.33
CA VAL A 218 9.92 -4.77 -5.38
C VAL A 218 9.54 -6.21 -5.64
N ILE A 219 8.29 -6.54 -5.38
CA ILE A 219 7.70 -7.84 -5.68
C ILE A 219 6.49 -7.61 -6.59
N ALA A 220 6.52 -8.18 -7.79
CA ALA A 220 5.38 -8.21 -8.69
C ALA A 220 5.11 -9.64 -9.12
N VAL A 221 3.90 -10.14 -8.86
CA VAL A 221 3.48 -11.49 -9.21
C VAL A 221 2.16 -11.46 -9.95
N ARG A 222 2.08 -12.19 -11.04
CA ARG A 222 0.88 -12.32 -11.87
C ARG A 222 0.19 -13.64 -11.60
N ARG A 223 -1.12 -13.59 -11.37
CA ARG A 223 -1.94 -14.80 -11.29
C ARG A 223 -2.21 -15.37 -12.68
N GLY A 224 -2.05 -16.67 -12.85
CA GLY A 224 -2.40 -17.35 -14.11
C GLY A 224 -3.85 -17.12 -14.51
N ARG A 225 -4.13 -17.18 -15.82
CA ARG A 225 -5.51 -17.23 -16.32
C ARG A 225 -6.04 -18.65 -16.11
N GLN A 226 -7.24 -18.77 -15.61
CA GLN A 226 -7.96 -20.04 -15.63
C GLN A 226 -8.59 -20.18 -17.02
N ASP A 227 -8.24 -21.26 -17.71
CA ASP A 227 -8.83 -21.63 -19.02
C ASP A 227 -10.30 -22.05 -18.86
#